data_45107b8fde8f2edf4c3e8a2eb8daed22
#
_entry.id   45107b8fde8f2edf4c3e8a2eb8daed22
#
_cell.length_a   1.000
_cell.length_b   1.000
_cell.length_c   1.000
_cell.angle_alpha   90.00
_cell.angle_beta   90.00
_cell.angle_gamma   90.00
#
_symmetry.space_group_name_H-M   'P 1'
#
loop_
_entity.id
_entity.type
_entity.pdbx_description
1 polymer ?
#
loop_
_entity_poly.entity_id
_entity_poly.type
_entity_poly.pdbx_seq_one_letter_code
_entity_poly.pdbx_strand_id
1 'polypeptide(L)'
;MMIWNNVSVKIRTSVLLQGVCLELKKGDVLGIIGPNGSGKTALAKAIAGELPVSGEVTADGAFLKKRFVPFHSSLALSNGHAVYRQQRWNKIDTELLPKVSEELQKCEDPELAATLLEIFGLGNLVESFVINLSNGEQRKLELVRALAEKPDLLVLDNAFTGLDSAARPLLANMLETLISHGQTLVMTGLELSDFPPSVNRFLVLGDGRVENECSRNEVQPVNFQPVELQYETPDWTNSVLNELVYLNDVSLQYGERKILDHIDWTIKAGERWSLSGPNGSGKTSLLNLIFGDNPKAYGCNIRLFGKQKGTGESIWDIKARIGFVSPELHQYLPHNQSVIDVICSGFSQAEGTFKTPTGYQRD
;
A
#
# COMPACT_ATOMS: atom_id res chain seq x y z
N MET A 1 -24.34 -2.54 20.25
CA MET A 1 -24.90 -2.48 18.89
C MET A 1 -24.70 -1.08 18.31
N MET A 2 -24.40 -0.96 17.05
CA MET A 2 -24.31 0.31 16.32
C MET A 2 -25.30 0.25 15.16
N ILE A 3 -26.17 1.25 15.05
CA ILE A 3 -27.18 1.35 13.99
C ILE A 3 -27.01 2.68 13.27
N TRP A 4 -26.96 2.61 11.96
CA TRP A 4 -26.91 3.76 11.07
C TRP A 4 -28.19 3.81 10.24
N ASN A 5 -28.88 4.94 10.26
CA ASN A 5 -30.07 5.18 9.46
C ASN A 5 -29.80 6.37 8.53
N ASN A 6 -29.78 6.10 7.23
CA ASN A 6 -29.61 7.12 6.19
C ASN A 6 -28.37 8.01 6.41
N VAL A 7 -27.24 7.37 6.73
CA VAL A 7 -25.98 8.07 7.06
C VAL A 7 -25.24 8.44 5.78
N SER A 8 -24.70 9.64 5.75
CA SER A 8 -23.85 10.14 4.66
C SER A 8 -22.49 10.58 5.20
N VAL A 9 -21.47 10.39 4.41
CA VAL A 9 -20.09 10.78 4.70
C VAL A 9 -19.67 11.88 3.72
N LYS A 10 -19.20 13.02 4.25
CA LYS A 10 -18.76 14.17 3.47
C LYS A 10 -17.37 14.60 3.88
N ILE A 11 -16.54 14.96 2.92
CA ILE A 11 -15.27 15.65 3.17
C ILE A 11 -15.32 17.00 2.43
N ARG A 12 -15.24 18.08 3.21
CA ARG A 12 -15.44 19.45 2.68
C ARG A 12 -16.77 19.55 1.93
N THR A 13 -16.76 19.81 0.62
CA THR A 13 -17.94 19.93 -0.25
C THR A 13 -18.29 18.62 -0.97
N SER A 14 -17.42 17.61 -0.93
CA SER A 14 -17.62 16.34 -1.65
C SER A 14 -18.36 15.33 -0.79
N VAL A 15 -19.43 14.77 -1.34
CA VAL A 15 -20.15 13.63 -0.75
C VAL A 15 -19.46 12.36 -1.19
N LEU A 16 -18.91 11.60 -0.23
CA LEU A 16 -18.25 10.33 -0.50
C LEU A 16 -19.19 9.13 -0.42
N LEU A 17 -20.16 9.22 0.49
CA LEU A 17 -21.17 8.17 0.70
C LEU A 17 -22.51 8.80 1.00
N GLN A 18 -23.58 8.18 0.53
CA GLN A 18 -24.95 8.66 0.68
C GLN A 18 -25.90 7.54 1.11
N GLY A 19 -26.76 7.83 2.13
CA GLY A 19 -27.87 6.98 2.46
C GLY A 19 -27.49 5.61 3.00
N VAL A 20 -26.36 5.49 3.70
CA VAL A 20 -25.90 4.22 4.26
C VAL A 20 -26.78 3.81 5.44
N CYS A 21 -27.37 2.63 5.35
CA CYS A 21 -28.03 1.95 6.47
C CYS A 21 -27.17 0.74 6.85
N LEU A 22 -26.85 0.61 8.13
CA LEU A 22 -25.98 -0.44 8.64
C LEU A 22 -26.37 -0.79 10.08
N GLU A 23 -26.45 -2.06 10.38
CA GLU A 23 -26.52 -2.57 11.74
C GLU A 23 -25.27 -3.42 12.01
N LEU A 24 -24.55 -3.14 13.10
CA LEU A 24 -23.37 -3.88 13.53
C LEU A 24 -23.50 -4.26 15.01
N LYS A 25 -23.46 -5.55 15.30
CA LYS A 25 -23.48 -6.11 16.65
C LYS A 25 -22.07 -6.54 17.08
N LYS A 26 -21.88 -6.70 18.38
CA LYS A 26 -20.66 -7.29 18.91
C LYS A 26 -20.53 -8.74 18.42
N GLY A 27 -19.38 -9.08 17.88
CA GLY A 27 -19.09 -10.37 17.26
C GLY A 27 -19.43 -10.45 15.76
N ASP A 28 -20.06 -9.41 15.18
CA ASP A 28 -20.32 -9.40 13.73
C ASP A 28 -19.02 -9.29 12.92
N VAL A 29 -19.02 -9.97 11.77
CA VAL A 29 -17.94 -9.89 10.78
C VAL A 29 -18.54 -9.40 9.47
N LEU A 30 -18.06 -8.25 8.99
CA LEU A 30 -18.58 -7.56 7.82
C LEU A 30 -17.50 -7.34 6.78
N GLY A 31 -17.72 -7.83 5.57
CA GLY A 31 -16.95 -7.49 4.38
C GLY A 31 -17.57 -6.28 3.66
N ILE A 32 -16.74 -5.37 3.17
CA ILE A 32 -17.14 -4.26 2.31
C ILE A 32 -16.41 -4.46 0.98
N ILE A 33 -17.16 -4.72 -0.08
CA ILE A 33 -16.64 -5.04 -1.40
C ILE A 33 -17.17 -4.08 -2.45
N GLY A 34 -16.39 -3.83 -3.51
CA GLY A 34 -16.79 -2.95 -4.61
C GLY A 34 -15.59 -2.45 -5.42
N PRO A 35 -15.80 -1.78 -6.54
CA PRO A 35 -14.73 -1.25 -7.38
C PRO A 35 -13.90 -0.16 -6.68
N ASN A 36 -12.75 0.17 -7.27
CA ASN A 36 -11.97 1.31 -6.79
C ASN A 36 -12.77 2.61 -6.93
N GLY A 37 -12.69 3.48 -5.92
CA GLY A 37 -13.47 4.72 -5.91
C GLY A 37 -14.91 4.58 -5.39
N SER A 38 -15.43 3.39 -5.12
CA SER A 38 -16.81 3.20 -4.63
C SER A 38 -17.07 3.70 -3.21
N GLY A 39 -16.03 4.12 -2.46
CA GLY A 39 -16.18 4.66 -1.11
C GLY A 39 -15.86 3.68 0.03
N LYS A 40 -15.31 2.48 -0.24
CA LYS A 40 -14.98 1.46 0.78
C LYS A 40 -14.15 2.01 1.94
N THR A 41 -13.03 2.65 1.62
CA THR A 41 -12.15 3.27 2.62
C THR A 41 -12.87 4.37 3.42
N ALA A 42 -13.74 5.16 2.76
CA ALA A 42 -14.51 6.20 3.42
C ALA A 42 -15.51 5.59 4.41
N LEU A 43 -16.20 4.51 4.02
CA LEU A 43 -17.11 3.78 4.89
C LEU A 43 -16.37 3.15 6.08
N ALA A 44 -15.24 2.48 5.83
CA ALA A 44 -14.41 1.89 6.86
C ALA A 44 -13.93 2.92 7.89
N LYS A 45 -13.41 4.07 7.43
CA LYS A 45 -13.00 5.18 8.30
C LYS A 45 -14.16 5.77 9.09
N ALA A 46 -15.33 5.92 8.47
CA ALA A 46 -16.51 6.43 9.14
C ALA A 46 -17.02 5.46 10.24
N ILE A 47 -17.01 4.16 9.98
CA ILE A 47 -17.34 3.12 10.97
C ILE A 47 -16.36 3.16 12.15
N ALA A 48 -15.08 3.33 11.87
CA ALA A 48 -14.03 3.49 12.89
C ALA A 48 -14.14 4.81 13.68
N GLY A 49 -14.86 5.80 13.15
CA GLY A 49 -15.03 7.13 13.78
C GLY A 49 -13.94 8.13 13.36
N GLU A 50 -13.16 7.83 12.33
CA GLU A 50 -12.13 8.74 11.79
C GLU A 50 -12.69 9.80 10.83
N LEU A 51 -13.89 9.59 10.29
CA LEU A 51 -14.57 10.55 9.45
C LEU A 51 -15.89 10.97 10.06
N PRO A 52 -16.24 12.28 9.97
CA PRO A 52 -17.52 12.77 10.42
C PRO A 52 -18.64 12.22 9.52
N VAL A 53 -19.78 11.92 10.15
CA VAL A 53 -20.97 11.43 9.48
C VAL A 53 -22.14 12.37 9.71
N SER A 54 -23.10 12.39 8.79
CA SER A 54 -24.39 13.09 8.93
C SER A 54 -25.51 12.07 8.74
N GLY A 55 -26.55 12.14 9.55
CA GLY A 55 -27.64 11.17 9.60
C GLY A 55 -27.83 10.67 11.03
N GLU A 56 -28.66 9.69 11.21
CA GLU A 56 -28.96 9.14 12.52
C GLU A 56 -28.02 7.97 12.84
N VAL A 57 -27.20 8.14 13.88
CA VAL A 57 -26.30 7.10 14.39
C VAL A 57 -26.63 6.82 15.84
N THR A 58 -27.02 5.59 16.12
CA THR A 58 -27.27 5.12 17.49
C THR A 58 -26.18 4.11 17.85
N ALA A 59 -25.53 4.30 19.00
CA ALA A 59 -24.57 3.36 19.55
C ALA A 59 -24.82 3.19 21.03
N ASP A 60 -24.93 1.95 21.49
CA ASP A 60 -25.20 1.58 22.88
C ASP A 60 -23.93 1.45 23.75
N GLY A 61 -22.80 2.04 23.31
CA GLY A 61 -21.52 1.93 24.00
C GLY A 61 -20.79 0.60 23.77
N ALA A 62 -21.27 -0.27 22.90
CA ALA A 62 -20.68 -1.58 22.64
C ALA A 62 -19.30 -1.52 21.99
N PHE A 63 -18.95 -0.39 21.36
CA PHE A 63 -17.68 -0.17 20.66
C PHE A 63 -16.98 1.07 21.19
N LEU A 64 -16.44 0.98 22.40
CA LEU A 64 -15.70 2.07 23.03
C LEU A 64 -14.30 2.21 22.41
N LYS A 65 -13.68 1.07 22.11
CA LYS A 65 -12.35 1.02 21.50
C LYS A 65 -12.44 0.51 20.08
N LYS A 66 -12.25 1.44 19.14
CA LYS A 66 -12.24 1.14 17.71
C LYS A 66 -10.84 1.33 17.18
N ARG A 67 -10.37 0.41 16.32
CA ARG A 67 -9.07 0.54 15.67
C ARG A 67 -9.22 0.41 14.16
N PHE A 68 -8.76 1.42 13.45
CA PHE A 68 -8.64 1.42 11.99
C PHE A 68 -7.20 1.11 11.58
N VAL A 69 -7.04 0.17 10.67
CA VAL A 69 -5.75 -0.16 10.04
C VAL A 69 -5.85 0.23 8.58
N PRO A 70 -5.17 1.31 8.16
CA PRO A 70 -5.28 1.84 6.80
C PRO A 70 -4.60 0.91 5.78
N PHE A 71 -4.96 1.06 4.52
CA PHE A 71 -4.31 0.38 3.39
C PHE A 71 -2.80 0.69 3.31
N HIS A 72 -2.41 1.93 3.58
CA HIS A 72 -1.02 2.36 3.58
C HIS A 72 -0.51 2.59 4.98
N SER A 73 0.72 2.13 5.24
CA SER A 73 1.37 2.35 6.52
C SER A 73 1.58 3.84 6.78
N SER A 74 1.08 4.31 7.92
CA SER A 74 1.33 5.65 8.44
C SER A 74 2.55 5.70 9.38
N LEU A 75 3.17 4.56 9.68
CA LEU A 75 4.25 4.46 10.68
C LEU A 75 5.47 5.32 10.33
N ALA A 76 5.82 5.42 9.06
CA ALA A 76 6.94 6.24 8.61
C ALA A 76 6.67 7.76 8.74
N LEU A 77 5.39 8.17 8.86
CA LEU A 77 4.95 9.56 8.91
C LEU A 77 4.55 10.02 10.33
N SER A 78 4.44 9.10 11.30
CA SER A 78 3.85 9.37 12.61
C SER A 78 4.62 10.37 13.47
N ASN A 79 5.88 10.68 13.16
CA ASN A 79 6.71 11.62 13.92
C ASN A 79 6.82 13.03 13.30
N GLY A 80 5.94 13.40 12.36
CA GLY A 80 5.85 14.76 11.81
C GLY A 80 7.02 15.20 10.92
N HIS A 81 7.97 14.33 10.63
CA HIS A 81 9.06 14.61 9.72
C HIS A 81 8.71 14.06 8.32
N ALA A 82 8.74 14.94 7.32
CA ALA A 82 8.63 14.52 5.93
C ALA A 82 9.83 13.63 5.57
N VAL A 83 9.59 12.33 5.45
CA VAL A 83 10.63 11.38 5.07
C VAL A 83 10.72 11.36 3.56
N TYR A 84 11.78 11.94 3.01
CA TYR A 84 12.04 11.84 1.58
C TYR A 84 12.46 10.41 1.21
N ARG A 85 12.00 9.92 0.05
CA ARG A 85 12.30 8.58 -0.47
C ARG A 85 13.80 8.25 -0.46
N GLN A 86 14.66 9.26 -0.72
CA GLN A 86 16.12 9.14 -0.71
C GLN A 86 16.71 8.94 0.70
N GLN A 87 15.98 9.30 1.75
CA GLN A 87 16.46 9.16 3.14
C GLN A 87 16.57 7.71 3.58
N ARG A 88 15.87 6.76 2.92
CA ARG A 88 16.04 5.32 3.15
C ARG A 88 17.49 4.83 2.94
N TRP A 89 18.27 5.55 2.16
CA TRP A 89 19.57 5.13 1.68
C TRP A 89 20.73 5.96 2.25
N ASN A 90 20.46 7.14 2.77
CA ASN A 90 21.45 8.02 3.35
C ASN A 90 21.53 7.78 4.87
N LYS A 91 22.75 7.93 5.46
CA LYS A 91 22.93 8.01 6.91
C LYS A 91 22.27 9.30 7.38
N ILE A 92 21.05 9.20 7.87
CA ILE A 92 20.37 10.27 8.59
C ILE A 92 20.80 10.15 10.06
N ASP A 93 20.74 11.25 10.81
CA ASP A 93 20.82 11.22 12.26
C ASP A 93 19.78 10.24 12.79
N THR A 94 20.27 9.03 13.10
CA THR A 94 19.44 7.88 13.49
C THR A 94 18.83 8.06 14.87
N GLU A 95 19.26 9.06 15.64
CA GLU A 95 18.79 9.32 17.01
C GLU A 95 17.31 9.72 17.10
N LEU A 96 16.69 10.13 15.99
CA LEU A 96 15.29 10.55 15.93
C LEU A 96 14.35 9.52 15.28
N LEU A 97 14.87 8.41 14.79
CA LEU A 97 14.06 7.41 14.07
C LEU A 97 13.67 6.26 14.99
N PRO A 98 12.36 5.91 15.07
CA PRO A 98 11.90 4.85 15.93
C PRO A 98 12.38 3.48 15.45
N LYS A 99 12.78 2.64 16.39
CA LYS A 99 12.99 1.21 16.19
C LYS A 99 11.67 0.44 16.32
N VAL A 100 11.64 -0.77 15.77
CA VAL A 100 10.50 -1.68 15.94
C VAL A 100 10.24 -1.95 17.43
N SER A 101 11.30 -2.19 18.22
CA SER A 101 11.21 -2.39 19.67
C SER A 101 10.52 -1.23 20.40
N GLU A 102 10.79 0.00 20.00
CA GLU A 102 10.17 1.19 20.59
C GLU A 102 8.68 1.31 20.23
N GLU A 103 8.31 0.92 18.99
CA GLU A 103 6.91 0.89 18.57
C GLU A 103 6.11 -0.18 19.31
N LEU A 104 6.72 -1.34 19.63
CA LEU A 104 6.08 -2.38 20.45
C LEU A 104 5.84 -1.93 21.89
N GLN A 105 6.79 -1.19 22.48
CA GLN A 105 6.66 -0.65 23.84
C GLN A 105 5.51 0.36 23.97
N LYS A 106 5.09 0.99 22.89
CA LYS A 106 3.93 1.91 22.87
C LYS A 106 2.58 1.18 22.83
N CYS A 107 2.58 -0.13 22.58
CA CYS A 107 1.36 -0.92 22.60
C CYS A 107 0.82 -1.09 24.03
N GLU A 108 -0.48 -1.24 24.19
CA GLU A 108 -1.10 -1.48 25.50
C GLU A 108 -0.69 -2.82 26.11
N ASP A 109 -0.43 -3.81 25.27
CA ASP A 109 0.06 -5.13 25.66
C ASP A 109 1.35 -5.44 24.87
N PRO A 110 2.52 -5.01 25.37
CA PRO A 110 3.80 -5.23 24.71
C PRO A 110 4.19 -6.72 24.59
N GLU A 111 3.75 -7.57 25.53
CA GLU A 111 4.04 -9.01 25.50
C GLU A 111 3.26 -9.69 24.36
N LEU A 112 1.98 -9.35 24.23
CA LEU A 112 1.18 -9.80 23.10
C LEU A 112 1.77 -9.26 21.78
N ALA A 113 2.17 -7.99 21.73
CA ALA A 113 2.78 -7.41 20.53
C ALA A 113 4.06 -8.16 20.13
N ALA A 114 4.92 -8.51 21.09
CA ALA A 114 6.13 -9.30 20.82
C ALA A 114 5.80 -10.70 20.30
N THR A 115 4.81 -11.37 20.89
CA THR A 115 4.33 -12.69 20.43
C THR A 115 3.80 -12.61 18.99
N LEU A 116 2.99 -11.58 18.70
CA LEU A 116 2.46 -11.36 17.35
C LEU A 116 3.57 -11.06 16.35
N LEU A 117 4.59 -10.30 16.75
CA LEU A 117 5.73 -9.99 15.90
C LEU A 117 6.47 -11.26 15.43
N GLU A 118 6.68 -12.22 16.34
CA GLU A 118 7.27 -13.53 16.01
C GLU A 118 6.39 -14.32 15.03
N ILE A 119 5.07 -14.36 15.27
CA ILE A 119 4.11 -15.03 14.39
C ILE A 119 4.15 -14.45 12.97
N PHE A 120 4.27 -13.14 12.83
CA PHE A 120 4.39 -12.49 11.51
C PHE A 120 5.77 -12.59 10.88
N GLY A 121 6.74 -13.24 11.54
CA GLY A 121 8.10 -13.44 11.04
C GLY A 121 8.94 -12.17 11.01
N LEU A 122 8.70 -11.25 11.95
CA LEU A 122 9.43 -10.00 12.11
C LEU A 122 10.40 -9.99 13.29
N GLY A 123 10.55 -11.10 14.01
CA GLY A 123 11.36 -11.21 15.23
C GLY A 123 12.81 -10.76 15.05
N ASN A 124 13.40 -11.06 13.89
CA ASN A 124 14.76 -10.63 13.54
C ASN A 124 14.90 -9.14 13.23
N LEU A 125 13.79 -8.38 13.17
CA LEU A 125 13.77 -6.96 12.83
C LEU A 125 13.48 -6.06 14.03
N VAL A 126 13.43 -6.59 15.25
CA VAL A 126 13.12 -5.86 16.51
C VAL A 126 14.02 -4.64 16.69
N GLU A 127 15.32 -4.75 16.40
CA GLU A 127 16.28 -3.66 16.52
C GLU A 127 16.42 -2.82 15.24
N SER A 128 15.67 -3.13 14.20
CA SER A 128 15.67 -2.36 12.97
C SER A 128 14.87 -1.07 13.10
N PHE A 129 15.31 -0.02 12.41
CA PHE A 129 14.51 1.20 12.30
C PHE A 129 13.28 0.95 11.44
N VAL A 130 12.13 1.48 11.83
CA VAL A 130 10.85 1.32 11.10
C VAL A 130 10.95 1.79 9.64
N ILE A 131 11.72 2.85 9.38
CA ILE A 131 11.94 3.36 8.02
C ILE A 131 12.67 2.35 7.10
N ASN A 132 13.47 1.45 7.67
CA ASN A 132 14.23 0.46 6.91
C ASN A 132 13.42 -0.79 6.56
N LEU A 133 12.21 -0.90 7.12
CA LEU A 133 11.29 -1.99 6.79
C LEU A 133 10.78 -1.84 5.37
N SER A 134 10.64 -2.96 4.67
CA SER A 134 9.88 -3.01 3.42
C SER A 134 8.41 -2.69 3.69
N ASN A 135 7.66 -2.30 2.67
CA ASN A 135 6.24 -1.97 2.83
C ASN A 135 5.42 -3.14 3.41
N GLY A 136 5.75 -4.38 3.00
CA GLY A 136 5.13 -5.58 3.58
C GLY A 136 5.47 -5.77 5.06
N GLU A 137 6.71 -5.53 5.47
CA GLU A 137 7.13 -5.59 6.87
C GLU A 137 6.48 -4.47 7.70
N GLN A 138 6.38 -3.25 7.17
CA GLN A 138 5.65 -2.16 7.81
C GLN A 138 4.17 -2.50 8.00
N ARG A 139 3.54 -3.09 6.99
CA ARG A 139 2.14 -3.52 7.06
C ARG A 139 1.91 -4.56 8.15
N LYS A 140 2.80 -5.57 8.24
CA LYS A 140 2.77 -6.57 9.32
C LYS A 140 2.92 -5.92 10.69
N LEU A 141 3.83 -4.96 10.84
CA LEU A 141 4.02 -4.24 12.11
C LEU A 141 2.78 -3.43 12.50
N GLU A 142 2.10 -2.78 11.56
CA GLU A 142 0.82 -2.10 11.84
C GLU A 142 -0.27 -3.05 12.33
N LEU A 143 -0.38 -4.22 11.70
CA LEU A 143 -1.31 -5.25 12.13
C LEU A 143 -0.98 -5.75 13.54
N VAL A 144 0.30 -6.01 13.84
CA VAL A 144 0.76 -6.38 15.19
C VAL A 144 0.30 -5.34 16.21
N ARG A 145 0.55 -4.06 15.95
CA ARG A 145 0.16 -2.96 16.86
C ARG A 145 -1.36 -2.90 17.06
N ALA A 146 -2.10 -2.96 15.96
CA ALA A 146 -3.57 -2.90 16.02
C ALA A 146 -4.18 -4.05 16.82
N LEU A 147 -3.63 -5.25 16.67
CA LEU A 147 -4.09 -6.46 17.37
C LEU A 147 -3.70 -6.44 18.84
N ALA A 148 -2.52 -5.91 19.18
CA ALA A 148 -2.05 -5.77 20.57
C ALA A 148 -2.89 -4.79 21.39
N GLU A 149 -3.62 -3.90 20.76
CA GLU A 149 -4.55 -2.98 21.43
C GLU A 149 -5.88 -3.65 21.87
N LYS A 150 -6.18 -4.87 21.43
CA LYS A 150 -7.42 -5.61 21.75
C LYS A 150 -8.69 -4.75 21.55
N PRO A 151 -8.93 -4.19 20.36
CA PRO A 151 -10.07 -3.29 20.16
C PRO A 151 -11.41 -4.03 20.19
N ASP A 152 -12.49 -3.34 20.62
CA ASP A 152 -13.88 -3.87 20.53
C ASP A 152 -14.32 -4.03 19.08
N LEU A 153 -13.84 -3.13 18.19
CA LEU A 153 -14.09 -3.14 16.77
C LEU A 153 -12.78 -2.93 16.02
N LEU A 154 -12.37 -3.92 15.26
CA LEU A 154 -11.22 -3.85 14.36
C LEU A 154 -11.70 -3.59 12.93
N VAL A 155 -11.19 -2.53 12.31
CA VAL A 155 -11.51 -2.16 10.92
C VAL A 155 -10.25 -2.23 10.07
N LEU A 156 -10.22 -3.11 9.08
CA LEU A 156 -9.08 -3.38 8.23
C LEU A 156 -9.35 -2.93 6.80
N ASP A 157 -8.60 -1.94 6.31
CA ASP A 157 -8.72 -1.47 4.94
C ASP A 157 -7.75 -2.20 4.04
N ASN A 158 -8.27 -3.04 3.12
CA ASN A 158 -7.49 -3.87 2.18
C ASN A 158 -6.33 -4.63 2.84
N ALA A 159 -6.62 -5.35 3.92
CA ALA A 159 -5.63 -5.97 4.81
C ALA A 159 -4.63 -6.91 4.10
N PHE A 160 -5.07 -7.60 3.05
CA PHE A 160 -4.25 -8.57 2.32
C PHE A 160 -3.39 -7.96 1.22
N THR A 161 -3.60 -6.70 0.86
CA THR A 161 -2.83 -6.04 -0.19
C THR A 161 -1.41 -5.75 0.28
N GLY A 162 -0.42 -6.04 -0.59
CA GLY A 162 1.00 -5.86 -0.28
C GLY A 162 1.62 -6.97 0.58
N LEU A 163 0.83 -7.96 1.03
CA LEU A 163 1.34 -9.15 1.68
C LEU A 163 1.80 -10.18 0.63
N ASP A 164 2.90 -10.84 0.93
CA ASP A 164 3.42 -11.94 0.12
C ASP A 164 2.60 -13.24 0.31
N SER A 165 2.89 -14.23 -0.53
CA SER A 165 2.21 -15.52 -0.53
C SER A 165 2.34 -16.27 0.80
N ALA A 166 3.38 -16.04 1.60
CA ALA A 166 3.59 -16.67 2.89
C ALA A 166 2.83 -15.92 4.01
N ALA A 167 2.76 -14.58 3.94
CA ALA A 167 2.09 -13.77 4.96
C ALA A 167 0.55 -13.79 4.84
N ARG A 168 -0.01 -13.94 3.63
CA ARG A 168 -1.47 -13.99 3.43
C ARG A 168 -2.14 -15.12 4.22
N PRO A 169 -1.70 -16.40 4.16
CA PRO A 169 -2.28 -17.46 4.98
C PRO A 169 -2.13 -17.23 6.48
N LEU A 170 -1.01 -16.67 6.93
CA LEU A 170 -0.80 -16.36 8.35
C LEU A 170 -1.82 -15.34 8.85
N LEU A 171 -2.03 -14.24 8.10
CA LEU A 171 -3.05 -13.26 8.45
C LEU A 171 -4.45 -13.86 8.39
N ALA A 172 -4.77 -14.65 7.36
CA ALA A 172 -6.08 -15.31 7.25
C ALA A 172 -6.38 -16.20 8.46
N ASN A 173 -5.46 -17.07 8.84
CA ASN A 173 -5.62 -17.96 10.00
C ASN A 173 -5.78 -17.18 11.31
N MET A 174 -5.04 -16.09 11.46
CA MET A 174 -5.16 -15.22 12.63
C MET A 174 -6.51 -14.53 12.69
N LEU A 175 -6.99 -14.00 11.57
CA LEU A 175 -8.32 -13.39 11.52
C LEU A 175 -9.43 -14.42 11.80
N GLU A 176 -9.32 -15.64 11.27
CA GLU A 176 -10.20 -16.75 11.61
C GLU A 176 -10.23 -17.04 13.12
N THR A 177 -9.05 -17.04 13.75
CA THR A 177 -8.94 -17.21 15.21
C THR A 177 -9.63 -16.08 15.95
N LEU A 178 -9.42 -14.83 15.57
CA LEU A 178 -10.09 -13.67 16.17
C LEU A 178 -11.62 -13.74 16.00
N ILE A 179 -12.08 -14.10 14.81
CA ILE A 179 -13.51 -14.29 14.51
C ILE A 179 -14.11 -15.37 15.39
N SER A 180 -13.44 -16.52 15.54
CA SER A 180 -13.92 -17.63 16.39
C SER A 180 -13.99 -17.25 17.87
N HIS A 181 -13.21 -16.26 18.31
CA HIS A 181 -13.26 -15.71 19.68
C HIS A 181 -14.24 -14.54 19.82
N GLY A 182 -15.05 -14.26 18.80
CA GLY A 182 -16.10 -13.22 18.85
C GLY A 182 -15.60 -11.79 18.65
N GLN A 183 -14.42 -11.59 18.02
CA GLN A 183 -13.95 -10.28 17.65
C GLN A 183 -14.88 -9.66 16.61
N THR A 184 -15.33 -8.42 16.84
CA THR A 184 -16.05 -7.66 15.82
C THR A 184 -15.07 -7.14 14.79
N LEU A 185 -15.32 -7.44 13.53
CA LEU A 185 -14.39 -7.16 12.43
C LEU A 185 -15.12 -6.56 11.22
N VAL A 186 -14.59 -5.47 10.71
CA VAL A 186 -14.99 -4.89 9.41
C VAL A 186 -13.76 -4.91 8.49
N MET A 187 -13.94 -5.43 7.29
CA MET A 187 -12.86 -5.52 6.31
C MET A 187 -13.28 -4.94 4.97
N THR A 188 -12.38 -4.27 4.29
CA THR A 188 -12.59 -3.89 2.88
C THR A 188 -11.71 -4.72 1.94
N GLY A 189 -12.18 -4.96 0.72
CA GLY A 189 -11.47 -5.69 -0.31
C GLY A 189 -12.05 -5.44 -1.69
N LEU A 190 -11.36 -5.95 -2.72
CA LEU A 190 -11.80 -5.91 -4.12
C LEU A 190 -12.46 -7.22 -4.55
N GLU A 191 -11.97 -8.33 -4.03
CA GLU A 191 -12.36 -9.68 -4.40
C GLU A 191 -12.64 -10.52 -3.16
N LEU A 192 -13.41 -11.60 -3.30
CA LEU A 192 -13.68 -12.54 -2.22
C LEU A 192 -12.42 -13.18 -1.64
N SER A 193 -11.36 -13.27 -2.41
CA SER A 193 -10.04 -13.74 -1.99
C SER A 193 -9.34 -12.80 -0.99
N ASP A 194 -9.83 -11.56 -0.85
CA ASP A 194 -9.35 -10.58 0.13
C ASP A 194 -10.02 -10.73 1.50
N PHE A 195 -10.78 -11.79 1.72
CA PHE A 195 -11.50 -12.01 2.97
C PHE A 195 -11.34 -13.45 3.45
N PRO A 196 -11.17 -13.67 4.76
CA PRO A 196 -11.22 -15.00 5.36
C PRO A 196 -12.52 -15.76 4.98
N PRO A 197 -12.49 -17.09 4.90
CA PRO A 197 -13.68 -17.88 4.59
C PRO A 197 -14.89 -17.63 5.50
N SER A 198 -14.66 -17.37 6.80
CA SER A 198 -15.71 -17.09 7.79
C SER A 198 -16.48 -15.78 7.56
N VAL A 199 -15.95 -14.86 6.75
CA VAL A 199 -16.66 -13.64 6.40
C VAL A 199 -17.79 -13.99 5.45
N ASN A 200 -19.03 -13.93 5.92
CA ASN A 200 -20.21 -14.32 5.15
C ASN A 200 -21.25 -13.22 4.96
N ARG A 201 -21.01 -12.04 5.51
CA ARG A 201 -21.90 -10.88 5.36
C ARG A 201 -21.14 -9.78 4.63
N PHE A 202 -21.70 -9.28 3.53
CA PHE A 202 -21.04 -8.30 2.68
C PHE A 202 -21.96 -7.12 2.38
N LEU A 203 -21.37 -5.90 2.40
CA LEU A 203 -21.93 -4.72 1.77
C LEU A 203 -21.24 -4.53 0.42
N VAL A 204 -22.01 -4.54 -0.64
CA VAL A 204 -21.55 -4.23 -1.99
C VAL A 204 -21.72 -2.73 -2.21
N LEU A 205 -20.61 -2.05 -2.51
CA LEU A 205 -20.59 -0.61 -2.75
C LEU A 205 -20.39 -0.30 -4.24
N GLY A 206 -21.20 0.63 -4.74
CA GLY A 206 -21.05 1.26 -6.05
C GLY A 206 -21.36 2.75 -5.96
N ASP A 207 -20.61 3.59 -6.62
CA ASP A 207 -20.82 5.04 -6.76
C ASP A 207 -21.19 5.79 -5.46
N GLY A 208 -20.52 5.46 -4.36
CA GLY A 208 -20.75 6.08 -3.06
C GLY A 208 -22.04 5.66 -2.35
N ARG A 209 -22.62 4.52 -2.72
CA ARG A 209 -23.83 3.95 -2.12
C ARG A 209 -23.65 2.49 -1.80
N VAL A 210 -24.43 2.00 -0.85
CA VAL A 210 -24.62 0.57 -0.64
C VAL A 210 -25.66 0.10 -1.67
N GLU A 211 -25.22 -0.71 -2.63
CA GLU A 211 -26.08 -1.28 -3.65
C GLU A 211 -26.84 -2.50 -3.12
N ASN A 212 -26.15 -3.31 -2.34
CA ASN A 212 -26.73 -4.54 -1.79
C ASN A 212 -26.02 -4.94 -0.49
N GLU A 213 -26.77 -5.63 0.37
CA GLU A 213 -26.23 -6.43 1.47
C GLU A 213 -26.55 -7.91 1.19
N CYS A 214 -25.52 -8.76 1.17
CA CYS A 214 -25.65 -10.14 0.71
C CYS A 214 -24.70 -11.09 1.44
N SER A 215 -24.96 -12.39 1.30
CA SER A 215 -24.08 -13.46 1.74
C SER A 215 -22.90 -13.65 0.77
N ARG A 216 -21.84 -14.35 1.23
CA ARG A 216 -20.63 -14.64 0.41
C ARG A 216 -20.95 -15.25 -0.97
N ASN A 217 -21.92 -16.16 -1.01
CA ASN A 217 -22.27 -16.88 -2.25
C ASN A 217 -23.03 -16.02 -3.26
N GLU A 218 -23.56 -14.89 -2.82
CA GLU A 218 -24.33 -13.96 -3.66
C GLU A 218 -23.48 -12.80 -4.19
N VAL A 219 -22.25 -12.64 -3.67
CA VAL A 219 -21.32 -11.61 -4.16
C VAL A 219 -20.97 -11.88 -5.60
N GLN A 220 -21.36 -10.96 -6.46
CA GLN A 220 -20.97 -11.02 -7.87
C GLN A 220 -19.53 -10.52 -8.04
N PRO A 221 -18.74 -11.16 -8.93
CA PRO A 221 -17.42 -10.64 -9.27
C PRO A 221 -17.53 -9.21 -9.81
N VAL A 222 -16.62 -8.34 -9.36
CA VAL A 222 -16.53 -6.98 -9.91
C VAL A 222 -16.15 -7.11 -11.39
N ASN A 223 -17.08 -6.77 -12.27
CA ASN A 223 -16.89 -6.88 -13.70
C ASN A 223 -16.13 -5.64 -14.19
N PHE A 224 -14.82 -5.75 -14.34
CA PHE A 224 -14.01 -4.69 -14.94
C PHE A 224 -14.22 -4.74 -16.44
N GLN A 225 -14.89 -3.75 -16.99
CA GLN A 225 -14.88 -3.57 -18.44
C GLN A 225 -13.48 -3.10 -18.86
N PRO A 226 -12.78 -3.84 -19.73
CA PRO A 226 -11.51 -3.37 -20.25
C PRO A 226 -11.73 -2.07 -21.02
N VAL A 227 -11.01 -1.03 -20.63
CA VAL A 227 -10.96 0.20 -21.43
C VAL A 227 -10.04 -0.07 -22.61
N GLU A 228 -10.58 -0.07 -23.82
CA GLU A 228 -9.75 -0.07 -25.02
C GLU A 228 -9.04 1.28 -25.13
N LEU A 229 -7.75 1.28 -24.80
CA LEU A 229 -6.91 2.44 -25.02
C LEU A 229 -6.53 2.45 -26.51
N GLN A 230 -7.07 3.41 -27.26
CA GLN A 230 -6.62 3.71 -28.63
C GLN A 230 -5.32 4.52 -28.51
N TYR A 231 -4.20 3.85 -28.41
CA TYR A 231 -2.91 4.51 -28.57
C TYR A 231 -2.03 3.68 -29.51
N GLU A 232 -1.28 4.37 -30.35
CA GLU A 232 -0.28 3.73 -31.22
C GLU A 232 0.84 3.17 -30.33
N THR A 233 0.97 1.85 -30.31
CA THR A 233 2.13 1.24 -29.66
C THR A 233 3.37 1.60 -30.44
N PRO A 234 4.39 2.21 -29.79
CA PRO A 234 5.66 2.47 -30.48
C PRO A 234 6.20 1.17 -31.09
N ASP A 235 6.66 1.25 -32.32
CA ASP A 235 7.33 0.13 -32.97
C ASP A 235 8.72 -0.09 -32.34
N TRP A 236 8.79 -1.00 -31.36
CA TRP A 236 10.01 -1.34 -30.66
C TRP A 236 10.97 -2.21 -31.49
N THR A 237 10.52 -2.75 -32.65
CA THR A 237 11.32 -3.63 -33.49
C THR A 237 12.44 -2.88 -34.20
N ASN A 238 12.31 -1.57 -34.40
CA ASN A 238 13.28 -0.68 -35.03
C ASN A 238 14.16 0.07 -34.02
N SER A 239 14.16 -0.30 -32.73
CA SER A 239 15.02 0.36 -31.75
C SER A 239 16.50 0.05 -32.07
N VAL A 240 17.30 1.10 -32.24
CA VAL A 240 18.77 1.01 -32.46
C VAL A 240 19.48 0.35 -31.25
N LEU A 241 18.83 0.35 -30.08
CA LEU A 241 19.35 -0.22 -28.84
C LEU A 241 18.70 -1.59 -28.59
N ASN A 242 19.46 -2.65 -28.81
CA ASN A 242 19.01 -4.00 -28.51
C ASN A 242 19.04 -4.31 -26.99
N GLU A 243 19.99 -3.75 -26.24
CA GLU A 243 20.18 -3.94 -24.79
C GLU A 243 19.71 -2.68 -24.04
N LEU A 244 18.64 -2.81 -23.25
CA LEU A 244 18.10 -1.70 -22.47
C LEU A 244 18.68 -1.65 -21.07
N VAL A 245 18.83 -2.81 -20.42
CA VAL A 245 19.38 -2.98 -19.08
C VAL A 245 20.40 -4.11 -19.10
N TYR A 246 21.56 -3.88 -18.54
CA TYR A 246 22.57 -4.90 -18.32
C TYR A 246 23.13 -4.78 -16.91
N LEU A 247 22.96 -5.81 -16.13
CA LEU A 247 23.53 -6.00 -14.81
C LEU A 247 24.53 -7.15 -14.88
N ASN A 248 25.71 -6.94 -14.33
CA ASN A 248 26.72 -7.99 -14.25
C ASN A 248 27.36 -7.99 -12.87
N ASP A 249 27.24 -9.12 -12.19
CA ASP A 249 27.77 -9.37 -10.85
C ASP A 249 27.31 -8.30 -9.83
N VAL A 250 26.04 -7.89 -9.89
CA VAL A 250 25.51 -6.82 -9.05
C VAL A 250 25.17 -7.36 -7.68
N SER A 251 25.86 -6.85 -6.66
CA SER A 251 25.58 -7.13 -5.25
C SER A 251 25.25 -5.85 -4.51
N LEU A 252 24.25 -5.92 -3.59
CA LEU A 252 23.79 -4.80 -2.81
C LEU A 252 23.67 -5.18 -1.35
N GLN A 253 24.33 -4.41 -0.47
CA GLN A 253 24.33 -4.64 0.97
C GLN A 253 24.12 -3.34 1.74
N TYR A 254 23.33 -3.40 2.82
CA TYR A 254 23.12 -2.33 3.79
C TYR A 254 23.48 -2.81 5.18
N GLY A 255 24.53 -2.22 5.77
CA GLY A 255 25.12 -2.74 6.99
C GLY A 255 25.55 -4.19 6.79
N GLU A 256 25.10 -5.08 7.63
CA GLU A 256 25.36 -6.51 7.53
C GLU A 256 24.34 -7.28 6.65
N ARG A 257 23.22 -6.60 6.30
CA ARG A 257 22.15 -7.23 5.50
C ARG A 257 22.47 -7.19 4.02
N LYS A 258 22.71 -8.36 3.42
CA LYS A 258 22.83 -8.56 1.98
C LYS A 258 21.43 -8.58 1.35
N ILE A 259 21.18 -7.73 0.37
CA ILE A 259 19.87 -7.59 -0.29
C ILE A 259 19.88 -8.23 -1.68
N LEU A 260 20.93 -7.99 -2.44
CA LEU A 260 21.17 -8.62 -3.74
C LEU A 260 22.56 -9.27 -3.72
N ASP A 261 22.67 -10.42 -4.35
CA ASP A 261 23.87 -11.23 -4.33
C ASP A 261 24.18 -11.77 -5.71
N HIS A 262 25.24 -11.22 -6.34
CA HIS A 262 25.76 -11.66 -7.64
C HIS A 262 24.68 -11.76 -8.72
N ILE A 263 23.91 -10.65 -8.95
CA ILE A 263 22.82 -10.63 -9.92
C ILE A 263 23.38 -10.31 -11.31
N ASP A 264 23.15 -11.25 -12.23
CA ASP A 264 23.34 -11.07 -13.66
C ASP A 264 21.98 -11.00 -14.35
N TRP A 265 21.72 -9.93 -15.06
CA TRP A 265 20.46 -9.75 -15.75
C TRP A 265 20.56 -8.83 -16.96
N THR A 266 20.00 -9.26 -18.07
CA THR A 266 19.94 -8.47 -19.31
C THR A 266 18.49 -8.34 -19.76
N ILE A 267 18.04 -7.13 -20.03
CA ILE A 267 16.74 -6.84 -20.64
C ILE A 267 16.95 -6.25 -22.02
N LYS A 268 16.37 -6.88 -23.02
CA LYS A 268 16.41 -6.43 -24.42
C LYS A 268 15.15 -5.67 -24.81
N ALA A 269 15.23 -4.91 -25.88
CA ALA A 269 14.07 -4.22 -26.44
C ALA A 269 12.97 -5.22 -26.81
N GLY A 270 11.71 -4.89 -26.46
CA GLY A 270 10.53 -5.72 -26.71
C GLY A 270 10.30 -6.83 -25.68
N GLU A 271 11.23 -7.12 -24.77
CA GLU A 271 11.02 -8.14 -23.74
C GLU A 271 10.06 -7.64 -22.65
N ARG A 272 9.33 -8.58 -22.06
CA ARG A 272 8.42 -8.38 -20.93
C ARG A 272 8.81 -9.31 -19.79
N TRP A 273 9.16 -8.74 -18.65
CA TRP A 273 9.66 -9.49 -17.50
C TRP A 273 8.70 -9.40 -16.31
N SER A 274 8.53 -10.50 -15.62
CA SER A 274 7.88 -10.56 -14.31
C SER A 274 8.93 -10.87 -13.24
N LEU A 275 9.08 -9.97 -12.27
CA LEU A 275 9.97 -10.15 -11.13
C LEU A 275 9.15 -10.57 -9.91
N SER A 276 9.22 -11.85 -9.54
CA SER A 276 8.48 -12.43 -8.42
C SER A 276 9.40 -12.89 -7.29
N GLY A 277 8.85 -13.03 -6.09
CA GLY A 277 9.56 -13.48 -4.90
C GLY A 277 8.92 -12.95 -3.61
N PRO A 278 9.30 -13.46 -2.44
CA PRO A 278 8.75 -13.06 -1.14
C PRO A 278 9.05 -11.57 -0.83
N ASN A 279 8.36 -11.03 0.17
CA ASN A 279 8.66 -9.68 0.65
C ASN A 279 10.07 -9.66 1.26
N GLY A 280 10.78 -8.55 1.05
CA GLY A 280 12.17 -8.45 1.49
C GLY A 280 13.22 -9.12 0.60
N SER A 281 12.82 -9.80 -0.50
CA SER A 281 13.78 -10.46 -1.43
C SER A 281 14.56 -9.51 -2.35
N GLY A 282 14.41 -8.21 -2.20
CA GLY A 282 15.19 -7.23 -2.97
C GLY A 282 14.55 -6.76 -4.28
N LYS A 283 13.32 -7.17 -4.64
CA LYS A 283 12.64 -6.77 -5.89
C LYS A 283 12.64 -5.24 -6.11
N THR A 284 12.14 -4.50 -5.13
CA THR A 284 12.10 -3.03 -5.19
C THR A 284 13.50 -2.42 -5.21
N SER A 285 14.46 -3.03 -4.51
CA SER A 285 15.85 -2.58 -4.53
C SER A 285 16.48 -2.74 -5.90
N LEU A 286 16.22 -3.87 -6.58
CA LEU A 286 16.69 -4.13 -7.94
C LEU A 286 16.07 -3.13 -8.94
N LEU A 287 14.77 -2.89 -8.89
CA LEU A 287 14.11 -1.89 -9.73
C LEU A 287 14.64 -0.47 -9.48
N ASN A 288 14.91 -0.11 -8.22
CA ASN A 288 15.47 1.20 -7.87
C ASN A 288 16.91 1.37 -8.33
N LEU A 289 17.70 0.31 -8.48
CA LEU A 289 19.02 0.37 -9.12
C LEU A 289 18.89 0.77 -10.61
N ILE A 290 17.92 0.19 -11.32
CA ILE A 290 17.63 0.46 -12.73
C ILE A 290 17.07 1.87 -12.90
N PHE A 291 16.08 2.25 -12.09
CA PHE A 291 15.43 3.56 -12.13
C PHE A 291 16.36 4.71 -11.68
N GLY A 292 17.44 4.39 -10.98
CA GLY A 292 18.46 5.36 -10.57
C GLY A 292 18.25 5.97 -9.19
N ASP A 293 17.20 5.59 -8.45
CA ASP A 293 16.93 6.13 -7.12
C ASP A 293 17.85 5.58 -6.03
N ASN A 294 18.59 4.51 -6.30
CA ASN A 294 19.53 3.93 -5.35
C ASN A 294 20.95 4.45 -5.60
N PRO A 295 21.54 5.23 -4.68
CA PRO A 295 22.88 5.79 -4.86
C PRO A 295 23.99 4.73 -4.95
N LYS A 296 23.79 3.52 -4.38
CA LYS A 296 24.75 2.42 -4.49
C LYS A 296 24.86 1.84 -5.89
N ALA A 297 23.97 2.20 -6.81
CA ALA A 297 24.07 1.81 -8.22
C ALA A 297 25.36 2.31 -8.89
N TYR A 298 25.96 3.41 -8.41
CA TYR A 298 27.23 3.94 -8.93
C TYR A 298 28.44 3.06 -8.60
N GLY A 299 28.33 2.16 -7.64
CA GLY A 299 29.36 1.17 -7.31
C GLY A 299 29.17 -0.20 -7.99
N CYS A 300 28.14 -0.35 -8.81
CA CYS A 300 27.77 -1.60 -9.45
C CYS A 300 28.07 -1.57 -10.96
N ASN A 301 28.31 -2.75 -11.55
CA ASN A 301 28.48 -2.89 -12.99
C ASN A 301 27.10 -2.92 -13.68
N ILE A 302 26.57 -1.72 -13.95
CA ILE A 302 25.23 -1.51 -14.53
C ILE A 302 25.38 -0.67 -15.79
N ARG A 303 24.83 -1.16 -16.92
CA ARG A 303 24.64 -0.38 -18.13
C ARG A 303 23.15 -0.19 -18.37
N LEU A 304 22.77 1.05 -18.64
CA LEU A 304 21.39 1.42 -18.97
C LEU A 304 21.40 2.11 -20.33
N PHE A 305 20.57 1.61 -21.24
CA PHE A 305 20.45 2.14 -22.59
C PHE A 305 21.81 2.26 -23.31
N GLY A 306 22.67 1.25 -23.14
CA GLY A 306 24.01 1.17 -23.76
C GLY A 306 25.10 1.99 -23.08
N LYS A 307 24.80 2.75 -22.00
CA LYS A 307 25.78 3.56 -21.26
C LYS A 307 26.07 2.95 -19.90
N GLN A 308 27.35 2.90 -19.54
CA GLN A 308 27.79 2.49 -18.20
C GLN A 308 27.37 3.54 -17.18
N LYS A 309 26.72 3.11 -16.08
CA LYS A 309 26.29 4.03 -15.02
C LYS A 309 27.50 4.69 -14.35
N GLY A 310 27.43 6.03 -14.18
CA GLY A 310 28.51 6.82 -13.59
C GLY A 310 29.54 7.35 -14.59
N THR A 311 29.30 7.24 -15.89
CA THR A 311 30.23 7.75 -16.93
C THR A 311 29.84 9.11 -17.51
N GLY A 312 29.01 9.88 -16.78
CA GLY A 312 28.65 11.25 -17.13
C GLY A 312 27.17 11.45 -17.49
N GLU A 313 26.35 10.42 -17.47
CA GLU A 313 24.89 10.55 -17.58
C GLU A 313 24.30 11.13 -16.30
N SER A 314 23.31 12.00 -16.43
CA SER A 314 22.53 12.47 -15.30
C SER A 314 21.43 11.45 -14.95
N ILE A 315 20.98 11.46 -13.69
CA ILE A 315 19.83 10.66 -13.26
C ILE A 315 18.57 11.03 -14.06
N TRP A 316 18.47 12.27 -14.50
CA TRP A 316 17.34 12.76 -15.28
C TRP A 316 17.31 12.18 -16.70
N ASP A 317 18.50 11.94 -17.31
CA ASP A 317 18.60 11.27 -18.61
C ASP A 317 18.10 9.83 -18.56
N ILE A 318 18.29 9.17 -17.41
CA ILE A 318 17.77 7.81 -17.16
C ILE A 318 16.27 7.87 -16.95
N LYS A 319 15.79 8.74 -16.04
CA LYS A 319 14.37 8.89 -15.69
C LYS A 319 13.52 9.35 -16.88
N ALA A 320 14.08 10.14 -17.80
CA ALA A 320 13.39 10.54 -19.03
C ALA A 320 13.01 9.36 -19.95
N ARG A 321 13.67 8.21 -19.76
CA ARG A 321 13.51 7.03 -20.62
C ARG A 321 12.78 5.89 -19.94
N ILE A 322 12.40 6.03 -18.65
CA ILE A 322 11.77 4.99 -17.84
C ILE A 322 10.48 5.53 -17.26
N GLY A 323 9.34 4.96 -17.66
CA GLY A 323 8.08 5.13 -16.94
C GLY A 323 8.11 4.27 -15.67
N PHE A 324 7.82 4.86 -14.52
CA PHE A 324 7.79 4.15 -13.24
C PHE A 324 6.46 4.37 -12.51
N VAL A 325 5.82 3.28 -12.13
CA VAL A 325 4.59 3.29 -11.31
C VAL A 325 4.78 2.37 -10.12
N SER A 326 4.48 2.85 -8.94
CA SER A 326 4.46 2.03 -7.73
C SER A 326 3.32 2.44 -6.80
N PRO A 327 2.82 1.54 -5.94
CA PRO A 327 1.80 1.87 -4.95
C PRO A 327 2.20 3.00 -4.00
N GLU A 328 3.50 3.22 -3.81
CA GLU A 328 4.03 4.23 -2.89
C GLU A 328 4.06 5.64 -3.50
N LEU A 329 3.98 5.79 -4.82
CA LEU A 329 4.07 7.10 -5.48
C LEU A 329 3.04 8.09 -4.94
N HIS A 330 1.81 7.63 -4.63
CA HIS A 330 0.76 8.51 -4.12
C HIS A 330 1.10 9.14 -2.77
N GLN A 331 1.98 8.55 -1.96
CA GLN A 331 2.43 9.12 -0.67
C GLN A 331 3.29 10.38 -0.86
N TYR A 332 3.93 10.49 -2.02
CA TYR A 332 4.83 11.61 -2.36
C TYR A 332 4.14 12.65 -3.23
N LEU A 333 2.95 12.35 -3.75
CA LEU A 333 2.19 13.29 -4.55
C LEU A 333 1.57 14.38 -3.66
N PRO A 334 1.65 15.65 -4.07
CA PRO A 334 1.02 16.74 -3.33
C PRO A 334 -0.50 16.56 -3.25
N HIS A 335 -1.07 16.53 -2.05
CA HIS A 335 -2.51 16.28 -1.82
C HIS A 335 -3.44 17.41 -2.32
N ASN A 336 -2.90 18.54 -2.72
CA ASN A 336 -3.65 19.72 -3.19
C ASN A 336 -3.66 19.87 -4.71
N GLN A 337 -3.14 18.90 -5.45
CA GLN A 337 -3.14 18.92 -6.91
C GLN A 337 -4.34 18.19 -7.51
N SER A 338 -4.78 18.61 -8.68
CA SER A 338 -5.82 17.91 -9.43
C SER A 338 -5.27 16.63 -10.06
N VAL A 339 -6.16 15.66 -10.35
CA VAL A 339 -5.78 14.41 -11.01
C VAL A 339 -5.07 14.65 -12.34
N ILE A 340 -5.58 15.59 -13.14
CA ILE A 340 -4.97 15.96 -14.43
C ILE A 340 -3.56 16.52 -14.25
N ASP A 341 -3.33 17.35 -13.23
CA ASP A 341 -2.02 17.90 -12.97
C ASP A 341 -1.02 16.79 -12.56
N VAL A 342 -1.47 15.83 -11.76
CA VAL A 342 -0.65 14.67 -11.38
C VAL A 342 -0.30 13.83 -12.62
N ILE A 343 -1.26 13.57 -13.51
CA ILE A 343 -0.99 12.85 -14.77
C ILE A 343 0.00 13.63 -15.63
N CYS A 344 -0.20 14.94 -15.80
CA CYS A 344 0.69 15.80 -16.58
C CYS A 344 2.10 15.93 -15.97
N SER A 345 2.28 15.62 -14.68
CA SER A 345 3.62 15.65 -14.06
C SER A 345 4.59 14.64 -14.68
N GLY A 346 4.07 13.58 -15.31
CA GLY A 346 4.87 12.62 -16.06
C GLY A 346 5.70 13.24 -17.19
N PHE A 347 5.23 14.33 -17.80
CA PHE A 347 6.00 15.06 -18.83
C PHE A 347 7.18 15.85 -18.25
N SER A 348 7.16 16.17 -16.97
CA SER A 348 8.20 16.95 -16.29
C SER A 348 9.18 16.11 -15.47
N GLN A 349 9.01 14.79 -15.44
CA GLN A 349 9.84 13.86 -14.66
C GLN A 349 9.86 14.17 -13.15
N ALA A 350 8.83 14.85 -12.65
CA ALA A 350 8.72 15.28 -11.27
C ALA A 350 7.52 14.61 -10.60
N GLU A 351 7.60 14.42 -9.30
CA GLU A 351 6.47 13.99 -8.49
C GLU A 351 5.57 15.21 -8.20
N GLY A 352 4.54 15.41 -9.02
CA GLY A 352 3.66 16.57 -8.98
C GLY A 352 4.01 17.67 -9.99
N THR A 353 3.07 18.58 -10.22
CA THR A 353 3.20 19.62 -11.24
C THR A 353 3.78 20.89 -10.63
N PHE A 354 4.98 21.25 -11.03
CA PHE A 354 5.64 22.53 -10.67
C PHE A 354 5.49 23.60 -11.77
N LYS A 355 4.99 23.21 -12.94
CA LYS A 355 4.70 24.10 -14.07
C LYS A 355 3.29 23.84 -14.56
N THR A 356 2.59 24.88 -14.97
CA THR A 356 1.27 24.74 -15.58
C THR A 356 1.37 23.89 -16.85
N PRO A 357 0.61 22.79 -16.97
CA PRO A 357 0.61 21.97 -18.17
C PRO A 357 0.13 22.80 -19.38
N THR A 358 0.75 22.56 -20.54
CA THR A 358 0.30 23.16 -21.81
C THR A 358 -1.01 22.53 -22.28
N GLY A 359 -1.72 23.16 -23.23
CA GLY A 359 -2.93 22.60 -23.81
C GLY A 359 -2.71 21.17 -24.33
N TYR A 360 -1.66 20.97 -25.12
CA TYR A 360 -1.27 19.64 -25.64
C TYR A 360 -1.03 18.57 -24.56
N GLN A 361 -0.57 18.95 -23.38
CA GLN A 361 -0.33 18.01 -22.26
C GLN A 361 -1.61 17.68 -21.49
N ARG A 362 -2.68 18.43 -21.70
CA ARG A 362 -3.98 18.22 -21.06
C ARG A 362 -4.98 17.47 -21.93
N ASP A 363 -4.81 17.55 -23.25
CA ASP A 363 -5.56 16.84 -24.27
C ASP A 363 -5.01 15.40 -24.45
#